data_2fa03e4f704a180c898be223547e9402
#
_entry.id   2fa03e4f704a180c898be223547e9402
#
_cell.length_a   1.000
_cell.length_b   1.000
_cell.length_c   1.000
_cell.angle_alpha   90.00
_cell.angle_beta   90.00
_cell.angle_gamma   90.00
#
_symmetry.space_group_name_H-M   'P 1'
#
loop_
_entity.id
_entity.type
_entity.pdbx_description
1 polymer ?
#
loop_
_entity_poly.entity_id
_entity_poly.type
_entity_poly.pdbx_seq_one_letter_code
_entity_poly.pdbx_strand_id
1 'polypeptide(L)'
;MNRRRIALILVATTATLPALTGCEAVDSVVDYFGPRPENRLLALPAAAATDALTLNGVDDHAAGIRSSQADALYAEITRLCGTDDAGNPPRSCEVERPTKANRAADSSEVMENAASATTAAADEVTVESRILVTEQAIALNAWLPGDAPAIPELSQPEQKSAADLLAWEYEQVYALDFARAYVGAEHEGNVDHRLEVHHRRIDALQEALGRYGTVPQPEPAYSSGDQELPHDSASALDFLGGLAEQDGRKWSAAAAQAAQEESPDQDWITWLIGIA
;
A
#
# COMPACT_ATOMS: atom_id res chain seq x y z
N MET A 1 75.19 11.87 54.21
CA MET A 1 74.07 12.44 53.50
C MET A 1 74.23 12.09 52.01
N ASN A 2 73.66 10.96 51.56
CA ASN A 2 73.82 10.42 50.20
C ASN A 2 72.58 10.64 49.37
N ARG A 3 72.72 11.45 48.32
CA ARG A 3 71.72 11.63 47.30
C ARG A 3 71.94 10.57 46.22
N ARG A 4 71.07 9.57 46.19
CA ARG A 4 70.97 8.59 45.01
C ARG A 4 70.13 9.21 43.93
N ARG A 5 70.73 9.41 42.76
CA ARG A 5 70.08 9.78 41.52
C ARG A 5 69.55 8.50 40.89
N ILE A 6 68.19 8.40 40.73
CA ILE A 6 67.55 7.34 40.01
C ILE A 6 67.35 7.85 38.56
N ALA A 7 68.00 7.21 37.64
CA ALA A 7 67.78 7.45 36.18
C ALA A 7 66.57 6.67 35.73
N LEU A 8 65.57 7.38 35.27
CA LEU A 8 64.38 6.83 34.64
C LEU A 8 64.73 6.56 33.13
N ILE A 9 64.76 5.30 32.75
CA ILE A 9 64.86 4.88 31.35
C ILE A 9 63.40 4.85 30.81
N LEU A 10 63.08 5.79 29.91
CA LEU A 10 61.86 5.78 29.14
C LEU A 10 62.01 4.80 27.96
N VAL A 11 61.37 3.64 28.03
CA VAL A 11 61.24 2.73 26.90
C VAL A 11 60.04 3.20 26.08
N ALA A 12 60.29 3.82 24.96
CA ALA A 12 59.28 4.14 23.94
C ALA A 12 58.92 2.87 23.18
N THR A 13 57.82 2.24 23.57
CA THR A 13 57.21 1.18 22.76
C THR A 13 56.38 1.84 21.66
N THR A 14 56.89 1.89 20.44
CA THR A 14 56.17 2.22 19.24
C THR A 14 55.17 1.07 18.94
N ALA A 15 53.93 1.25 19.37
CA ALA A 15 52.86 0.38 18.90
C ALA A 15 52.56 0.70 17.42
N THR A 16 53.03 -0.13 16.54
CA THR A 16 52.58 -0.17 15.15
C THR A 16 51.15 -0.67 15.16
N LEU A 17 50.18 0.25 15.05
CA LEU A 17 48.78 -0.05 14.73
C LEU A 17 48.78 -0.61 13.30
N PRO A 18 48.34 -1.85 13.05
CA PRO A 18 48.00 -2.26 11.71
C PRO A 18 46.91 -1.35 11.21
N ALA A 19 47.16 -0.61 10.13
CA ALA A 19 46.13 0.04 9.35
C ALA A 19 45.19 -1.07 8.87
N LEU A 20 44.06 -1.23 9.53
CA LEU A 20 42.94 -2.01 9.04
C LEU A 20 42.41 -1.29 7.80
N THR A 21 43.05 -1.51 6.66
CA THR A 21 42.47 -1.26 5.35
C THR A 21 41.42 -2.34 5.14
N GLY A 22 40.22 -2.10 5.59
CA GLY A 22 39.19 -3.10 5.43
C GLY A 22 37.84 -2.48 5.31
N CYS A 23 37.42 -2.17 4.10
CA CYS A 23 35.98 -2.07 3.76
C CYS A 23 35.22 -3.32 4.25
N GLU A 24 35.87 -4.49 4.26
CA GLU A 24 35.31 -5.77 4.73
C GLU A 24 34.91 -5.77 6.23
N ALA A 25 35.65 -5.05 7.08
CA ALA A 25 35.33 -5.00 8.52
C ALA A 25 34.12 -4.08 8.81
N VAL A 26 33.89 -3.07 7.98
CA VAL A 26 32.71 -2.20 8.06
C VAL A 26 31.51 -2.96 7.52
N ASP A 27 31.66 -3.67 6.40
CA ASP A 27 30.60 -4.48 5.81
C ASP A 27 30.10 -5.56 6.78
N SER A 28 30.98 -6.26 7.50
CA SER A 28 30.57 -7.28 8.46
C SER A 28 29.87 -6.70 9.71
N VAL A 29 30.15 -5.46 10.09
CA VAL A 29 29.44 -4.76 11.16
C VAL A 29 28.07 -4.30 10.69
N VAL A 30 27.95 -3.81 9.46
CA VAL A 30 26.66 -3.44 8.85
C VAL A 30 25.80 -4.68 8.64
N ASP A 31 26.36 -5.82 8.21
CA ASP A 31 25.63 -7.08 8.08
C ASP A 31 25.07 -7.60 9.41
N TYR A 32 25.75 -7.33 10.53
CA TYR A 32 25.32 -7.79 11.84
C TYR A 32 24.37 -6.81 12.54
N PHE A 33 24.63 -5.49 12.44
CA PHE A 33 23.89 -4.43 13.14
C PHE A 33 23.07 -3.53 12.18
N GLY A 34 23.10 -3.76 10.87
CA GLY A 34 22.42 -2.97 9.87
C GLY A 34 20.89 -3.08 9.95
N PRO A 35 20.17 -2.20 9.26
CA PRO A 35 18.73 -2.27 9.15
C PRO A 35 18.34 -3.63 8.55
N ARG A 36 17.21 -4.15 8.98
CA ARG A 36 16.65 -5.40 8.43
C ARG A 36 15.20 -5.14 8.06
N PRO A 37 14.77 -5.61 6.89
CA PRO A 37 13.38 -5.55 6.52
C PRO A 37 12.52 -6.32 7.52
N GLU A 38 11.33 -5.83 7.75
CA GLU A 38 10.34 -6.50 8.58
C GLU A 38 9.86 -7.79 7.91
N ASN A 39 9.69 -8.86 8.70
CA ASN A 39 9.44 -10.21 8.17
C ASN A 39 8.12 -10.31 7.37
N ARG A 40 7.08 -9.56 7.79
CA ARG A 40 5.79 -9.56 7.08
C ARG A 40 5.92 -8.88 5.72
N LEU A 41 6.58 -7.73 5.70
CA LEU A 41 6.84 -7.03 4.44
C LEU A 41 7.72 -7.85 3.49
N LEU A 42 8.68 -8.65 4.00
CA LEU A 42 9.52 -9.52 3.18
C LEU A 42 8.76 -10.64 2.46
N ALA A 43 7.71 -11.16 3.08
CA ALA A 43 6.93 -12.27 2.50
C ALA A 43 6.12 -11.83 1.28
N LEU A 44 5.62 -10.60 1.28
CA LEU A 44 4.70 -10.09 0.25
C LEU A 44 5.33 -9.99 -1.14
N PRO A 45 6.52 -9.37 -1.35
CA PRO A 45 7.12 -9.27 -2.68
C PRO A 45 7.55 -10.62 -3.25
N ALA A 46 8.00 -11.55 -2.40
CA ALA A 46 8.36 -12.90 -2.85
C ALA A 46 7.12 -13.67 -3.31
N ALA A 47 6.01 -13.57 -2.59
CA ALA A 47 4.73 -14.14 -3.01
C ALA A 47 4.26 -13.53 -4.34
N ALA A 48 4.23 -12.18 -4.43
CA ALA A 48 3.79 -11.48 -5.62
C ALA A 48 4.65 -11.83 -6.86
N ALA A 49 5.98 -11.91 -6.70
CA ALA A 49 6.87 -12.31 -7.80
C ALA A 49 6.65 -13.78 -8.21
N THR A 50 6.39 -14.68 -7.26
CA THR A 50 6.08 -16.07 -7.55
C THR A 50 4.75 -16.21 -8.28
N ASP A 51 3.72 -15.46 -7.86
CA ASP A 51 2.42 -15.43 -8.52
C ASP A 51 2.53 -14.90 -9.95
N ALA A 52 3.29 -13.82 -10.17
CA ALA A 52 3.55 -13.30 -11.50
C ALA A 52 4.17 -14.35 -12.43
N LEU A 53 5.16 -15.11 -11.93
CA LEU A 53 5.77 -16.22 -12.69
C LEU A 53 4.77 -17.36 -12.95
N THR A 54 3.90 -17.66 -12.00
CA THR A 54 2.91 -18.74 -12.09
C THR A 54 1.80 -18.41 -13.09
N LEU A 55 1.40 -17.14 -13.14
CA LEU A 55 0.32 -16.63 -14.01
C LEU A 55 0.81 -16.33 -15.44
N ASN A 56 2.11 -16.20 -15.65
CA ASN A 56 2.68 -15.90 -16.97
C ASN A 56 2.29 -16.98 -17.98
N GLY A 57 1.63 -16.57 -19.07
CA GLY A 57 1.10 -17.46 -20.10
C GLY A 57 -0.20 -18.19 -19.72
N VAL A 58 -0.74 -17.94 -18.53
CA VAL A 58 -2.07 -18.41 -18.05
C VAL A 58 -3.05 -17.23 -18.06
N ASP A 59 -2.67 -16.14 -17.40
CA ASP A 59 -3.37 -14.88 -17.32
C ASP A 59 -2.34 -13.74 -17.25
N ASP A 60 -1.97 -13.24 -18.42
CA ASP A 60 -0.90 -12.23 -18.55
C ASP A 60 -1.28 -10.89 -17.88
N HIS A 61 -2.57 -10.58 -17.75
CA HIS A 61 -3.00 -9.36 -17.09
C HIS A 61 -2.83 -9.47 -15.56
N ALA A 62 -3.29 -10.56 -14.97
CA ALA A 62 -3.05 -10.85 -13.55
C ALA A 62 -1.55 -10.98 -13.25
N ALA A 63 -0.76 -11.61 -14.14
CA ALA A 63 0.69 -11.68 -14.03
C ALA A 63 1.33 -10.29 -13.99
N GLY A 64 0.87 -9.37 -14.86
CA GLY A 64 1.34 -7.98 -14.91
C GLY A 64 1.05 -7.22 -13.60
N ILE A 65 -0.14 -7.37 -13.04
CA ILE A 65 -0.52 -6.78 -11.75
C ILE A 65 0.42 -7.28 -10.65
N ARG A 66 0.56 -8.62 -10.51
CA ARG A 66 1.40 -9.21 -9.48
C ARG A 66 2.88 -8.81 -9.63
N SER A 67 3.38 -8.69 -10.87
CA SER A 67 4.74 -8.20 -11.13
C SER A 67 4.93 -6.76 -10.65
N SER A 68 3.98 -5.86 -10.98
CA SER A 68 4.03 -4.46 -10.55
C SER A 68 3.94 -4.32 -9.03
N GLN A 69 3.11 -5.13 -8.38
CA GLN A 69 3.00 -5.18 -6.91
C GLN A 69 4.31 -5.66 -6.28
N ALA A 70 4.95 -6.70 -6.83
CA ALA A 70 6.24 -7.17 -6.37
C ALA A 70 7.31 -6.06 -6.46
N ASP A 71 7.38 -5.37 -7.60
CA ASP A 71 8.34 -4.29 -7.82
C ASP A 71 8.16 -3.15 -6.82
N ALA A 72 6.92 -2.74 -6.56
CA ALA A 72 6.60 -1.71 -5.57
C ALA A 72 7.01 -2.12 -4.14
N LEU A 73 6.76 -3.38 -3.75
CA LEU A 73 7.14 -3.91 -2.44
C LEU A 73 8.66 -4.06 -2.27
N TYR A 74 9.39 -4.47 -3.30
CA TYR A 74 10.85 -4.48 -3.27
C TYR A 74 11.43 -3.06 -3.17
N ALA A 75 10.83 -2.10 -3.89
CA ALA A 75 11.21 -0.69 -3.78
C ALA A 75 10.94 -0.14 -2.37
N GLU A 76 9.85 -0.52 -1.75
CA GLU A 76 9.49 -0.14 -0.38
C GLU A 76 10.49 -0.68 0.65
N ILE A 77 10.92 -1.95 0.52
CA ILE A 77 11.98 -2.52 1.35
C ILE A 77 13.27 -1.70 1.20
N THR A 78 13.66 -1.38 -0.03
CA THR A 78 14.84 -0.56 -0.30
C THR A 78 14.72 0.84 0.33
N ARG A 79 13.54 1.47 0.22
CA ARG A 79 13.25 2.77 0.82
C ARG A 79 13.40 2.76 2.35
N LEU A 80 12.84 1.75 3.01
CA LEU A 80 12.89 1.61 4.47
C LEU A 80 14.29 1.31 4.99
N CYS A 81 15.05 0.52 4.26
CA CYS A 81 16.43 0.19 4.60
C CYS A 81 17.42 1.34 4.33
N GLY A 82 17.05 2.28 3.47
CA GLY A 82 17.93 3.30 2.93
C GLY A 82 18.90 2.76 1.89
N THR A 83 19.63 3.66 1.24
CA THR A 83 20.61 3.33 0.20
C THR A 83 21.92 4.07 0.44
N ASP A 84 23.02 3.52 -0.07
CA ASP A 84 24.30 4.20 -0.17
C ASP A 84 24.29 5.30 -1.25
N ASP A 85 25.41 6.00 -1.43
CA ASP A 85 25.58 7.06 -2.45
C ASP A 85 25.45 6.52 -3.88
N ALA A 86 25.57 5.22 -4.10
CA ALA A 86 25.39 4.55 -5.39
C ALA A 86 23.95 4.04 -5.61
N GLY A 87 23.07 4.21 -4.61
CA GLY A 87 21.67 3.78 -4.65
C GLY A 87 21.44 2.31 -4.29
N ASN A 88 22.43 1.61 -3.73
CA ASN A 88 22.27 0.22 -3.34
C ASN A 88 21.82 0.11 -1.88
N PRO A 89 20.90 -0.82 -1.55
CA PRO A 89 20.54 -1.09 -0.17
C PRO A 89 21.70 -1.79 0.56
N PRO A 90 21.76 -1.72 1.90
CA PRO A 90 22.66 -2.54 2.70
C PRO A 90 22.48 -4.03 2.40
N ARG A 91 23.55 -4.82 2.47
CA ARG A 91 23.48 -6.28 2.23
C ARG A 91 22.45 -6.99 3.12
N SER A 92 22.26 -6.52 4.35
CA SER A 92 21.22 -7.03 5.26
C SER A 92 19.78 -6.85 4.76
N CYS A 93 19.60 -6.02 3.74
CA CYS A 93 18.33 -5.71 3.08
C CYS A 93 18.25 -6.21 1.63
N GLU A 94 19.27 -6.89 1.15
CA GLU A 94 19.21 -7.55 -0.14
C GLU A 94 18.21 -8.70 -0.09
N VAL A 95 17.19 -8.64 -0.92
CA VAL A 95 16.13 -9.66 -1.01
C VAL A 95 16.19 -10.32 -2.37
N GLU A 96 16.42 -11.63 -2.37
CA GLU A 96 16.41 -12.40 -3.61
C GLU A 96 14.99 -12.50 -4.20
N ARG A 97 14.88 -12.25 -5.51
CA ARG A 97 13.64 -12.46 -6.23
C ARG A 97 13.47 -13.93 -6.60
N PRO A 98 12.29 -14.52 -6.41
CA PRO A 98 11.99 -15.86 -6.90
C PRO A 98 12.20 -15.96 -8.41
N THR A 99 12.77 -17.08 -8.85
CA THR A 99 13.02 -17.38 -10.26
C THR A 99 12.20 -18.58 -10.76
N LYS A 100 11.37 -19.16 -9.90
CA LYS A 100 10.58 -20.35 -10.20
C LYS A 100 9.11 -20.07 -9.94
N ALA A 101 8.28 -20.44 -10.91
CA ALA A 101 6.84 -20.51 -10.74
C ALA A 101 6.45 -21.64 -9.77
N ASN A 102 5.31 -21.48 -9.13
CA ASN A 102 4.61 -22.56 -8.47
C ASN A 102 3.98 -23.51 -9.53
N ARG A 103 3.43 -24.65 -9.09
CA ARG A 103 2.64 -25.50 -9.96
C ARG A 103 1.50 -24.67 -10.58
N ALA A 104 1.21 -24.91 -11.87
CA ALA A 104 0.10 -24.25 -12.55
C ALA A 104 -1.19 -24.38 -11.68
N ALA A 105 -1.74 -23.24 -11.31
CA ALA A 105 -2.96 -23.09 -10.53
C ALA A 105 -3.97 -22.30 -11.37
N ASP A 106 -5.23 -22.35 -10.97
CA ASP A 106 -6.25 -21.48 -11.52
C ASP A 106 -5.91 -20.02 -11.19
N SER A 107 -6.05 -19.14 -12.17
CA SER A 107 -5.71 -17.72 -11.97
C SER A 107 -6.57 -17.08 -10.88
N SER A 108 -7.85 -17.45 -10.78
CA SER A 108 -8.75 -17.00 -9.72
C SER A 108 -8.24 -17.42 -8.34
N GLU A 109 -7.83 -18.69 -8.17
CA GLU A 109 -7.29 -19.20 -6.90
C GLU A 109 -6.02 -18.43 -6.48
N VAL A 110 -5.11 -18.15 -7.43
CA VAL A 110 -3.90 -17.38 -7.14
C VAL A 110 -4.25 -15.97 -6.69
N MET A 111 -5.17 -15.29 -7.37
CA MET A 111 -5.57 -13.93 -7.04
C MET A 111 -6.36 -13.86 -5.72
N GLU A 112 -7.23 -14.83 -5.43
CA GLU A 112 -7.94 -14.95 -4.14
C GLU A 112 -6.97 -15.11 -2.97
N ASN A 113 -6.00 -16.02 -3.10
CA ASN A 113 -4.98 -16.22 -2.09
C ASN A 113 -4.11 -14.96 -1.90
N ALA A 114 -3.77 -14.29 -2.99
CA ALA A 114 -3.02 -13.03 -2.95
C ALA A 114 -3.82 -11.92 -2.24
N ALA A 115 -5.11 -11.75 -2.55
CA ALA A 115 -5.98 -10.78 -1.91
C ALA A 115 -6.09 -11.05 -0.39
N SER A 116 -6.38 -12.29 -0.01
CA SER A 116 -6.49 -12.70 1.39
C SER A 116 -5.19 -12.45 2.16
N ALA A 117 -4.04 -12.87 1.62
CA ALA A 117 -2.75 -12.69 2.26
C ALA A 117 -2.34 -11.21 2.39
N THR A 118 -2.63 -10.39 1.37
CA THR A 118 -2.30 -8.97 1.38
C THR A 118 -3.22 -8.20 2.34
N THR A 119 -4.51 -8.53 2.38
CA THR A 119 -5.47 -7.95 3.34
C THR A 119 -5.06 -8.28 4.78
N ALA A 120 -4.70 -9.54 5.07
CA ALA A 120 -4.25 -9.96 6.39
C ALA A 120 -2.93 -9.30 6.82
N ALA A 121 -2.12 -8.82 5.89
CA ALA A 121 -0.87 -8.14 6.21
C ALA A 121 -1.04 -6.63 6.49
N ALA A 122 -2.21 -6.05 6.24
CA ALA A 122 -2.42 -4.60 6.27
C ALA A 122 -2.11 -3.96 7.63
N ASP A 123 -2.46 -4.60 8.74
CA ASP A 123 -2.19 -4.14 10.11
C ASP A 123 -0.87 -4.69 10.69
N GLU A 124 -0.29 -5.73 10.06
CA GLU A 124 0.90 -6.40 10.53
C GLU A 124 2.21 -5.78 10.01
N VAL A 125 2.17 -5.00 8.92
CA VAL A 125 3.34 -4.29 8.39
C VAL A 125 3.59 -2.98 9.15
N THR A 126 4.82 -2.43 9.02
CA THR A 126 5.14 -1.14 9.62
C THR A 126 4.22 -0.02 9.10
N VAL A 127 4.01 1.00 9.94
CA VAL A 127 3.12 2.14 9.63
C VAL A 127 3.43 2.78 8.28
N GLU A 128 4.72 2.88 7.95
CA GLU A 128 5.20 3.48 6.69
C GLU A 128 4.77 2.71 5.45
N SER A 129 4.54 1.39 5.57
CA SER A 129 4.18 0.52 4.43
C SER A 129 2.67 0.25 4.32
N ARG A 130 1.88 0.64 5.30
CA ARG A 130 0.44 0.30 5.36
C ARG A 130 -0.34 0.85 4.18
N ILE A 131 -0.06 2.08 3.75
CA ILE A 131 -0.73 2.66 2.57
C ILE A 131 -0.48 1.80 1.34
N LEU A 132 0.78 1.44 1.07
CA LEU A 132 1.12 0.60 -0.08
C LEU A 132 0.43 -0.77 -0.01
N VAL A 133 0.43 -1.41 1.17
CA VAL A 133 -0.18 -2.74 1.33
C VAL A 133 -1.70 -2.67 1.21
N THR A 134 -2.36 -1.65 1.75
CA THR A 134 -3.82 -1.46 1.59
C THR A 134 -4.21 -1.13 0.15
N GLU A 135 -3.44 -0.31 -0.58
CA GLU A 135 -3.64 -0.08 -2.02
C GLU A 135 -3.58 -1.37 -2.82
N GLN A 136 -2.58 -2.21 -2.54
CA GLN A 136 -2.46 -3.51 -3.20
C GLN A 136 -3.58 -4.48 -2.83
N ALA A 137 -4.02 -4.49 -1.58
CA ALA A 137 -5.14 -5.31 -1.13
C ALA A 137 -6.45 -4.89 -1.82
N ILE A 138 -6.74 -3.59 -1.90
CA ILE A 138 -7.90 -3.05 -2.62
C ILE A 138 -7.85 -3.45 -4.10
N ALA A 139 -6.72 -3.25 -4.77
CA ALA A 139 -6.55 -3.60 -6.17
C ALA A 139 -6.73 -5.11 -6.43
N LEU A 140 -6.35 -5.97 -5.49
CA LEU A 140 -6.57 -7.41 -5.58
C LEU A 140 -8.02 -7.79 -5.31
N ASN A 141 -8.67 -7.18 -4.32
CA ASN A 141 -10.08 -7.45 -4.02
C ASN A 141 -11.01 -6.99 -5.16
N ALA A 142 -10.70 -5.92 -5.88
CA ALA A 142 -11.44 -5.48 -7.07
C ALA A 142 -11.47 -6.53 -8.21
N TRP A 143 -10.57 -7.52 -8.18
CA TRP A 143 -10.52 -8.64 -9.14
C TRP A 143 -11.43 -9.81 -8.76
N LEU A 144 -11.83 -9.87 -7.51
CA LEU A 144 -12.56 -11.03 -7.02
C LEU A 144 -14.04 -10.86 -7.33
N PRO A 145 -14.69 -11.87 -7.98
CA PRO A 145 -16.12 -11.92 -8.04
C PRO A 145 -16.65 -12.25 -6.64
N GLY A 146 -17.41 -11.37 -6.04
CA GLY A 146 -17.97 -11.65 -4.72
C GLY A 146 -18.95 -10.60 -4.26
N ASP A 147 -19.77 -10.98 -3.29
CA ASP A 147 -20.60 -10.05 -2.54
C ASP A 147 -19.71 -9.21 -1.60
N ALA A 148 -20.16 -8.00 -1.29
CA ALA A 148 -19.49 -7.16 -0.30
C ALA A 148 -19.36 -7.93 1.03
N PRO A 149 -18.25 -7.74 1.78
CA PRO A 149 -18.08 -8.36 3.09
C PRO A 149 -19.22 -7.98 4.04
N ALA A 150 -19.49 -8.83 5.03
CA ALA A 150 -20.48 -8.51 6.06
C ALA A 150 -20.10 -7.23 6.80
N ILE A 151 -21.06 -6.35 6.98
CA ILE A 151 -20.86 -5.06 7.67
C ILE A 151 -20.53 -5.31 9.15
N PRO A 152 -19.37 -4.89 9.65
CA PRO A 152 -18.98 -5.09 11.04
C PRO A 152 -19.76 -4.16 12.00
N GLU A 153 -19.62 -4.39 13.30
CA GLU A 153 -20.01 -3.42 14.32
C GLU A 153 -19.01 -2.26 14.33
N LEU A 154 -19.48 -1.02 14.30
CA LEU A 154 -18.63 0.16 14.22
C LEU A 154 -18.47 0.86 15.57
N SER A 155 -17.24 1.05 16.02
CA SER A 155 -16.89 1.99 17.09
C SER A 155 -17.15 3.44 16.69
N GLN A 156 -17.09 4.39 17.64
CA GLN A 156 -17.29 5.81 17.32
C GLN A 156 -16.29 6.38 16.30
N PRO A 157 -14.96 6.08 16.37
CA PRO A 157 -14.02 6.49 15.33
C PRO A 157 -14.36 5.93 13.95
N GLU A 158 -14.77 4.66 13.87
CA GLU A 158 -15.13 4.00 12.63
C GLU A 158 -16.43 4.55 12.03
N GLN A 159 -17.43 4.86 12.87
CA GLN A 159 -18.65 5.58 12.44
C GLN A 159 -18.30 6.93 11.82
N LYS A 160 -17.35 7.66 12.40
CA LYS A 160 -16.86 8.91 11.83
C LYS A 160 -16.17 8.68 10.48
N SER A 161 -15.28 7.70 10.40
CA SER A 161 -14.59 7.32 9.16
C SER A 161 -15.61 6.93 8.07
N ALA A 162 -16.60 6.10 8.40
CA ALA A 162 -17.68 5.73 7.49
C ALA A 162 -18.48 6.93 7.00
N ALA A 163 -18.78 7.90 7.90
CA ALA A 163 -19.48 9.13 7.52
C ALA A 163 -18.65 10.02 6.60
N ASP A 164 -17.34 10.14 6.85
CA ASP A 164 -16.40 10.88 6.01
C ASP A 164 -16.23 10.23 4.61
N LEU A 165 -16.29 8.89 4.55
CA LEU A 165 -16.30 8.15 3.28
C LEU A 165 -17.62 8.31 2.54
N LEU A 166 -18.76 8.25 3.23
CA LEU A 166 -20.07 8.46 2.61
C LEU A 166 -20.20 9.85 2.00
N ALA A 167 -19.71 10.88 2.68
CA ALA A 167 -19.67 12.23 2.12
C ALA A 167 -18.79 12.30 0.86
N TRP A 168 -17.64 11.62 0.87
CA TRP A 168 -16.77 11.49 -0.29
C TRP A 168 -17.46 10.79 -1.47
N GLU A 169 -18.16 9.68 -1.24
CA GLU A 169 -18.88 8.95 -2.28
C GLU A 169 -19.95 9.80 -2.96
N TYR A 170 -20.69 10.62 -2.20
CA TYR A 170 -21.64 11.57 -2.79
C TYR A 170 -20.95 12.60 -3.70
N GLU A 171 -19.78 13.10 -3.28
CA GLU A 171 -18.98 14.02 -4.10
C GLU A 171 -18.51 13.35 -5.39
N GLN A 172 -18.06 12.08 -5.33
CA GLN A 172 -17.63 11.32 -6.49
C GLN A 172 -18.78 11.08 -7.48
N VAL A 173 -19.95 10.69 -7.00
CA VAL A 173 -21.15 10.52 -7.86
C VAL A 173 -21.50 11.83 -8.56
N TYR A 174 -21.53 12.95 -7.84
CA TYR A 174 -21.79 14.27 -8.42
C TYR A 174 -20.78 14.63 -9.50
N ALA A 175 -19.50 14.41 -9.25
CA ALA A 175 -18.42 14.70 -10.20
C ALA A 175 -18.46 13.80 -11.44
N LEU A 176 -18.76 12.51 -11.27
CA LEU A 176 -18.93 11.55 -12.36
C LEU A 176 -20.12 11.89 -13.24
N ASP A 177 -21.29 12.22 -12.65
CA ASP A 177 -22.48 12.65 -13.38
C ASP A 177 -22.23 13.92 -14.18
N PHE A 178 -21.48 14.88 -13.59
CA PHE A 178 -21.07 16.08 -14.31
C PHE A 178 -20.17 15.75 -15.50
N ALA A 179 -19.12 14.94 -15.32
CA ALA A 179 -18.19 14.57 -16.37
C ALA A 179 -18.87 13.76 -17.48
N ARG A 180 -19.87 12.93 -17.15
CA ARG A 180 -20.64 12.12 -18.08
C ARG A 180 -21.27 12.94 -19.21
N ALA A 181 -21.67 14.18 -18.94
CA ALA A 181 -22.25 15.08 -19.93
C ALA A 181 -21.27 15.50 -21.05
N TYR A 182 -19.96 15.31 -20.85
CA TYR A 182 -18.90 15.76 -21.76
C TYR A 182 -18.15 14.61 -22.44
N VAL A 183 -18.22 13.37 -21.92
CA VAL A 183 -17.56 12.22 -22.55
C VAL A 183 -18.23 11.83 -23.87
N GLY A 184 -17.47 11.24 -24.79
CA GLY A 184 -18.04 10.62 -26.00
C GLY A 184 -18.80 9.35 -25.67
N ALA A 185 -19.74 8.97 -26.54
CA ALA A 185 -20.59 7.79 -26.35
C ALA A 185 -19.81 6.49 -26.12
N GLU A 186 -18.59 6.40 -26.64
CA GLU A 186 -17.68 5.26 -26.46
C GLU A 186 -17.17 5.13 -25.01
N HIS A 187 -17.24 6.17 -24.21
CA HIS A 187 -16.79 6.20 -22.80
C HIS A 187 -17.93 6.20 -21.78
N GLU A 188 -19.18 6.44 -22.22
CA GLU A 188 -20.34 6.50 -21.30
C GLU A 188 -20.48 5.22 -20.47
N GLY A 189 -20.31 4.04 -21.08
CA GLY A 189 -20.39 2.77 -20.36
C GLY A 189 -19.36 2.60 -19.26
N ASN A 190 -18.17 3.21 -19.41
CA ASN A 190 -17.15 3.20 -18.36
C ASN A 190 -17.57 4.11 -17.18
N VAL A 191 -18.12 5.29 -17.47
CA VAL A 191 -18.63 6.20 -16.44
C VAL A 191 -19.80 5.57 -15.70
N ASP A 192 -20.75 4.95 -16.43
CA ASP A 192 -21.90 4.27 -15.84
C ASP A 192 -21.47 3.14 -14.89
N HIS A 193 -20.47 2.34 -15.29
CA HIS A 193 -19.91 1.31 -14.43
C HIS A 193 -19.29 1.88 -13.14
N ARG A 194 -18.55 2.98 -13.25
CA ARG A 194 -18.00 3.66 -12.07
C ARG A 194 -19.09 4.20 -11.15
N LEU A 195 -20.15 4.81 -11.71
CA LEU A 195 -21.31 5.25 -10.93
C LEU A 195 -21.96 4.08 -10.18
N GLU A 196 -22.09 2.91 -10.79
CA GLU A 196 -22.59 1.69 -10.12
C GLU A 196 -21.71 1.27 -8.94
N VAL A 197 -20.38 1.37 -9.06
CA VAL A 197 -19.45 1.08 -7.96
C VAL A 197 -19.71 2.06 -6.80
N HIS A 198 -19.72 3.36 -7.07
CA HIS A 198 -19.94 4.38 -6.03
C HIS A 198 -21.33 4.26 -5.37
N HIS A 199 -22.38 3.95 -6.13
CA HIS A 199 -23.70 3.71 -5.56
C HIS A 199 -23.72 2.51 -4.61
N ARG A 200 -23.06 1.39 -4.97
CA ARG A 200 -22.95 0.23 -4.06
C ARG A 200 -22.21 0.58 -2.77
N ARG A 201 -21.16 1.38 -2.84
CA ARG A 201 -20.44 1.87 -1.66
C ARG A 201 -21.30 2.79 -0.80
N ILE A 202 -22.09 3.68 -1.42
CA ILE A 202 -23.07 4.53 -0.72
C ILE A 202 -24.07 3.65 0.02
N ASP A 203 -24.67 2.66 -0.64
CA ASP A 203 -25.66 1.77 -0.02
C ASP A 203 -25.06 1.03 1.18
N ALA A 204 -23.83 0.48 1.04
CA ALA A 204 -23.16 -0.21 2.13
C ALA A 204 -22.82 0.71 3.31
N LEU A 205 -22.35 1.93 3.05
CA LEU A 205 -22.04 2.93 4.09
C LEU A 205 -23.30 3.44 4.79
N GLN A 206 -24.38 3.66 4.03
CA GLN A 206 -25.68 4.02 4.60
C GLN A 206 -26.24 2.92 5.49
N GLU A 207 -26.16 1.66 5.07
CA GLU A 207 -26.57 0.51 5.88
C GLU A 207 -25.74 0.40 7.16
N ALA A 208 -24.41 0.55 7.06
CA ALA A 208 -23.50 0.50 8.20
C ALA A 208 -23.85 1.60 9.23
N LEU A 209 -24.00 2.85 8.78
CA LEU A 209 -24.30 4.01 9.64
C LEU A 209 -25.73 4.03 10.15
N GLY A 210 -26.68 3.48 9.38
CA GLY A 210 -28.10 3.45 9.75
C GLY A 210 -28.38 2.74 11.06
N ARG A 211 -27.50 1.87 11.52
CA ARG A 211 -27.56 1.18 12.81
C ARG A 211 -27.31 2.11 14.02
N TYR A 212 -26.66 3.26 13.78
CA TYR A 212 -26.18 4.18 14.83
C TYR A 212 -26.91 5.54 14.85
N GLY A 213 -27.84 5.78 13.93
CA GLY A 213 -28.68 6.98 13.95
C GLY A 213 -28.57 7.82 12.69
N THR A 214 -28.05 9.07 12.79
CA THR A 214 -28.09 10.01 11.67
C THR A 214 -27.07 9.64 10.60
N VAL A 215 -27.57 9.40 9.38
CA VAL A 215 -26.75 9.15 8.19
C VAL A 215 -26.58 10.47 7.43
N PRO A 216 -25.35 10.85 7.04
CA PRO A 216 -25.09 12.01 6.17
C PRO A 216 -25.95 11.97 4.90
N GLN A 217 -26.43 13.13 4.48
CA GLN A 217 -27.20 13.28 3.25
C GLN A 217 -26.35 14.00 2.20
N PRO A 218 -26.58 13.75 0.89
CA PRO A 218 -25.86 14.45 -0.15
C PRO A 218 -26.16 15.95 -0.13
N GLU A 219 -25.13 16.75 -0.44
CA GLU A 219 -25.27 18.18 -0.60
C GLU A 219 -25.92 18.55 -1.95
N PRO A 220 -26.61 19.70 -2.07
CA PRO A 220 -27.20 20.13 -3.34
C PRO A 220 -26.19 20.37 -4.46
N ALA A 221 -24.94 20.63 -4.13
CA ALA A 221 -23.83 20.81 -5.07
C ALA A 221 -22.48 20.66 -4.33
N TYR A 222 -21.47 20.24 -5.08
CA TYR A 222 -20.11 20.10 -4.60
C TYR A 222 -19.16 20.98 -5.41
N SER A 223 -18.06 21.38 -4.79
CA SER A 223 -17.00 22.16 -5.46
C SER A 223 -16.02 21.19 -6.12
N SER A 224 -15.54 21.53 -7.32
CA SER A 224 -14.44 20.79 -7.96
C SER A 224 -13.07 20.99 -7.27
N GLY A 225 -13.00 21.82 -6.23
CA GLY A 225 -11.74 22.22 -5.62
C GLY A 225 -10.84 22.93 -6.63
N ASP A 226 -9.59 22.44 -6.74
CA ASP A 226 -8.61 22.96 -7.69
C ASP A 226 -8.65 22.28 -9.07
N GLN A 227 -9.56 21.30 -9.28
CA GLN A 227 -9.70 20.63 -10.56
C GLN A 227 -10.48 21.49 -11.56
N GLU A 228 -9.95 21.62 -12.77
CA GLU A 228 -10.66 22.27 -13.88
C GLU A 228 -11.86 21.40 -14.30
N LEU A 229 -13.03 22.02 -14.37
CA LEU A 229 -14.25 21.31 -14.78
C LEU A 229 -14.18 20.93 -16.27
N PRO A 230 -14.71 19.77 -16.65
CA PRO A 230 -14.83 19.37 -18.03
C PRO A 230 -15.58 20.38 -18.89
N HIS A 231 -15.09 20.62 -20.11
CA HIS A 231 -15.73 21.47 -21.10
C HIS A 231 -15.76 20.82 -22.49
N ASP A 232 -15.04 19.71 -22.69
CA ASP A 232 -15.06 18.85 -23.87
C ASP A 232 -14.68 17.40 -23.48
N SER A 233 -14.66 16.49 -24.46
CA SER A 233 -14.39 15.09 -24.22
C SER A 233 -12.97 14.80 -23.73
N ALA A 234 -11.97 15.57 -24.17
CA ALA A 234 -10.59 15.36 -23.75
C ALA A 234 -10.41 15.76 -22.28
N SER A 235 -10.88 16.96 -21.90
CA SER A 235 -10.85 17.44 -20.52
C SER A 235 -11.69 16.58 -19.58
N ALA A 236 -12.78 15.98 -20.09
CA ALA A 236 -13.57 15.03 -19.30
C ALA A 236 -12.81 13.74 -18.99
N LEU A 237 -12.04 13.20 -19.94
CA LEU A 237 -11.21 12.02 -19.70
C LEU A 237 -10.10 12.30 -18.69
N ASP A 238 -9.44 13.45 -18.78
CA ASP A 238 -8.42 13.87 -17.81
C ASP A 238 -9.01 14.05 -16.41
N PHE A 239 -10.18 14.69 -16.32
CA PHE A 239 -10.91 14.84 -15.06
C PHE A 239 -11.29 13.50 -14.44
N LEU A 240 -11.81 12.55 -15.24
CA LEU A 240 -12.15 11.21 -14.81
C LEU A 240 -10.91 10.43 -14.33
N GLY A 241 -9.75 10.63 -14.96
CA GLY A 241 -8.48 10.09 -14.50
C GLY A 241 -8.10 10.59 -13.11
N GLY A 242 -8.19 11.91 -12.90
CA GLY A 242 -7.94 12.54 -11.60
C GLY A 242 -8.90 12.06 -10.50
N LEU A 243 -10.19 11.88 -10.81
CA LEU A 243 -11.16 11.31 -9.86
C LEU A 243 -10.78 9.88 -9.45
N ALA A 244 -10.39 9.03 -10.40
CA ALA A 244 -9.99 7.65 -10.09
C ALA A 244 -8.77 7.58 -9.15
N GLU A 245 -7.76 8.43 -9.38
CA GLU A 245 -6.59 8.51 -8.51
C GLU A 245 -6.94 9.01 -7.10
N GLN A 246 -7.81 10.01 -7.00
CA GLN A 246 -8.24 10.55 -5.71
C GLN A 246 -9.07 9.55 -4.93
N ASP A 247 -9.95 8.80 -5.61
CA ASP A 247 -10.77 7.77 -5.02
C ASP A 247 -9.92 6.64 -4.44
N GLY A 248 -8.98 6.09 -5.22
CA GLY A 248 -8.05 5.07 -4.76
C GLY A 248 -7.25 5.53 -3.52
N ARG A 249 -6.72 6.77 -3.54
CA ARG A 249 -6.02 7.33 -2.38
C ARG A 249 -6.91 7.50 -1.15
N LYS A 250 -8.17 7.91 -1.33
CA LYS A 250 -9.10 8.11 -0.21
C LYS A 250 -9.40 6.82 0.52
N TRP A 251 -9.73 5.77 -0.22
CA TRP A 251 -10.04 4.45 0.34
C TRP A 251 -8.81 3.79 0.97
N SER A 252 -7.66 3.82 0.28
CA SER A 252 -6.40 3.29 0.82
C SER A 252 -5.96 4.01 2.09
N ALA A 253 -6.12 5.34 2.14
CA ALA A 253 -5.81 6.12 3.33
C ALA A 253 -6.74 5.77 4.51
N ALA A 254 -8.05 5.56 4.25
CA ALA A 254 -9.00 5.16 5.28
C ALA A 254 -8.65 3.77 5.86
N ALA A 255 -8.37 2.79 4.99
CA ALA A 255 -7.97 1.45 5.42
C ALA A 255 -6.61 1.46 6.17
N ALA A 256 -5.63 2.23 5.68
CA ALA A 256 -4.34 2.38 6.35
C ALA A 256 -4.47 3.09 7.70
N GLN A 257 -5.36 4.07 7.83
CA GLN A 257 -5.63 4.74 9.10
C GLN A 257 -6.29 3.79 10.10
N ALA A 258 -7.27 3.00 9.68
CA ALA A 258 -7.88 1.97 10.52
C ALA A 258 -6.84 0.96 11.05
N ALA A 259 -5.89 0.56 10.19
CA ALA A 259 -4.80 -0.32 10.56
C ALA A 259 -3.77 0.32 11.53
N GLN A 260 -3.78 1.65 11.71
CA GLN A 260 -2.85 2.39 12.59
C GLN A 260 -3.38 2.61 14.01
N GLU A 261 -4.64 2.31 14.28
CA GLU A 261 -5.21 2.43 15.61
C GLU A 261 -4.44 1.57 16.64
N GLU A 262 -4.48 1.94 17.93
CA GLU A 262 -3.81 1.16 19.00
C GLU A 262 -4.32 -0.27 19.10
N SER A 263 -5.56 -0.50 18.71
CA SER A 263 -6.20 -1.81 18.65
C SER A 263 -6.98 -1.88 17.34
N PRO A 264 -6.32 -2.22 16.22
CA PRO A 264 -6.96 -2.26 14.91
C PRO A 264 -8.11 -3.27 14.90
N ASP A 265 -9.25 -2.87 14.36
CA ASP A 265 -10.36 -3.78 14.09
C ASP A 265 -10.16 -4.40 12.71
N GLN A 266 -9.79 -5.69 12.70
CA GLN A 266 -9.51 -6.43 11.47
C GLN A 266 -10.76 -6.61 10.60
N ASP A 267 -11.94 -6.71 11.20
CA ASP A 267 -13.21 -6.83 10.45
C ASP A 267 -13.51 -5.52 9.74
N TRP A 268 -13.26 -4.37 10.39
CA TRP A 268 -13.40 -3.05 9.77
C TRP A 268 -12.39 -2.83 8.63
N ILE A 269 -11.11 -3.16 8.83
CA ILE A 269 -10.08 -3.07 7.78
C ILE A 269 -10.45 -3.94 6.58
N THR A 270 -10.83 -5.19 6.83
CA THR A 270 -11.24 -6.15 5.79
C THR A 270 -12.46 -5.65 5.03
N TRP A 271 -13.43 -5.07 5.74
CA TRP A 271 -14.63 -4.51 5.12
C TRP A 271 -14.28 -3.30 4.23
N LEU A 272 -13.45 -2.37 4.73
CA LEU A 272 -12.98 -1.21 3.93
C LEU A 272 -12.29 -1.66 2.63
N ILE A 273 -11.39 -2.63 2.73
CA ILE A 273 -10.65 -3.17 1.58
C ILE A 273 -11.60 -3.89 0.61
N GLY A 274 -12.60 -4.59 1.12
CA GLY A 274 -13.51 -5.40 0.31
C GLY A 274 -14.60 -4.63 -0.43
N ILE A 275 -14.93 -3.40 0.02
CA ILE A 275 -15.92 -2.55 -0.65
C ILE A 275 -15.30 -1.41 -1.47
N ALA A 276 -14.00 -1.16 -1.32
CA ALA A 276 -13.24 -0.11 -2.01
C ALA A 276 -13.03 -0.39 -3.55
#